data_8a3834ed6e235b8526d13370d7ac0896
#
_entry.id   8a3834ed6e235b8526d13370d7ac0896
#
_cell.length_a   1.000
_cell.length_b   1.000
_cell.length_c   1.000
_cell.angle_alpha   90.00
_cell.angle_beta   90.00
_cell.angle_gamma   90.00
#
_symmetry.space_group_name_H-M   'P 1'
#
loop_
_entity.id
_entity.type
_entity.pdbx_description
1 polymer ?
#
loop_
_entity_poly.entity_id
_entity_poly.type
_entity_poly.pdbx_seq_one_letter_code
_entity_poly.pdbx_strand_id
1 'polypeptide(L)'
;MASMTGGQQMGRDEAGITGTWYNQLGSTFIVTAGADGALTGTYESAAGKAESRYVLTGRYDSAPATDGSGTALGWTVAWKNNYRNAHSATTWSGQYVGGAEARINTQWLLTMGATEANGWASTLVGHDTFTKVKPSAASIDAAKKAGVNNGNPLDAVQQ
;
A
#
# COMPACT_ATOMS: atom_id res chain seq x y z
N MET A 1 -21.76 -23.62 10.70
CA MET A 1 -20.61 -22.94 10.08
C MET A 1 -19.36 -23.72 10.53
N ALA A 2 -18.62 -24.28 9.58
CA ALA A 2 -17.37 -24.98 9.92
C ALA A 2 -16.34 -23.94 10.37
N SER A 3 -15.81 -24.09 11.57
CA SER A 3 -14.67 -23.30 12.04
C SER A 3 -13.45 -23.64 11.19
N MET A 4 -12.90 -22.65 10.51
CA MET A 4 -11.65 -22.86 9.75
C MET A 4 -10.49 -23.11 10.72
N THR A 5 -9.66 -24.10 10.42
CA THR A 5 -8.42 -24.31 11.15
C THR A 5 -7.42 -23.18 10.79
N GLY A 6 -6.51 -22.83 11.70
CA GLY A 6 -5.54 -21.75 11.49
C GLY A 6 -4.74 -21.88 10.18
N GLY A 7 -4.43 -23.11 9.73
CA GLY A 7 -3.74 -23.34 8.46
C GLY A 7 -4.57 -23.01 7.21
N GLN A 8 -5.90 -23.15 7.28
CA GLN A 8 -6.79 -22.79 6.17
C GLN A 8 -6.93 -21.27 6.05
N GLN A 9 -6.92 -20.55 7.15
CA GLN A 9 -6.95 -19.09 7.15
C GLN A 9 -5.64 -18.51 6.60
N MET A 10 -4.49 -19.06 7.01
CA MET A 10 -3.17 -18.63 6.51
C MET A 10 -3.06 -18.73 4.98
N GLY A 11 -3.37 -19.87 4.38
CA GLY A 11 -3.31 -20.04 2.93
C GLY A 11 -4.31 -19.15 2.18
N ARG A 12 -5.42 -18.83 2.80
CA ARG A 12 -6.45 -17.96 2.25
C ARG A 12 -6.01 -16.50 2.18
N ASP A 13 -5.37 -15.99 3.24
CA ASP A 13 -4.88 -14.61 3.30
C ASP A 13 -3.67 -14.43 2.39
N GLU A 14 -2.76 -15.39 2.34
CA GLU A 14 -1.65 -15.42 1.39
C GLU A 14 -2.15 -15.30 -0.05
N ALA A 15 -3.10 -16.13 -0.45
CA ALA A 15 -3.72 -16.08 -1.79
C ALA A 15 -4.55 -14.81 -1.99
N GLY A 16 -5.22 -14.31 -0.96
CA GLY A 16 -6.03 -13.11 -1.00
C GLY A 16 -5.22 -11.83 -1.13
N ILE A 17 -4.09 -11.73 -0.45
CA ILE A 17 -3.19 -10.56 -0.50
C ILE A 17 -2.40 -10.55 -1.80
N THR A 18 -1.91 -11.70 -2.27
CA THR A 18 -1.12 -11.78 -3.51
C THR A 18 -1.91 -11.31 -4.71
N GLY A 19 -1.32 -10.43 -5.50
CA GLY A 19 -1.89 -9.94 -6.75
C GLY A 19 -1.69 -8.46 -6.97
N THR A 20 -2.56 -7.90 -7.80
CA THR A 20 -2.53 -6.49 -8.20
C THR A 20 -3.64 -5.72 -7.49
N TRP A 21 -3.26 -4.60 -6.89
CA TRP A 21 -4.12 -3.71 -6.16
C TRP A 21 -4.02 -2.29 -6.69
N TYR A 22 -5.08 -1.52 -6.52
CA TYR A 22 -5.15 -0.12 -6.94
C TYR A 22 -5.63 0.74 -5.79
N ASN A 23 -4.97 1.87 -5.55
CA ASN A 23 -5.49 2.85 -4.62
C ASN A 23 -6.55 3.75 -5.28
N GLN A 24 -7.15 4.64 -4.51
CA GLN A 24 -8.20 5.55 -4.96
C GLN A 24 -7.73 6.54 -6.04
N LEU A 25 -6.43 6.75 -6.20
CA LEU A 25 -5.84 7.59 -7.26
C LEU A 25 -5.39 6.80 -8.48
N GLY A 26 -5.57 5.48 -8.48
CA GLY A 26 -5.19 4.61 -9.58
C GLY A 26 -3.73 4.18 -9.59
N SER A 27 -2.96 4.44 -8.53
CA SER A 27 -1.63 3.85 -8.36
C SER A 27 -1.74 2.34 -8.24
N THR A 28 -0.76 1.62 -8.78
CA THR A 28 -0.74 0.17 -8.85
C THR A 28 0.27 -0.41 -7.85
N PHE A 29 -0.19 -1.35 -7.05
CA PHE A 29 0.57 -2.08 -6.07
C PHE A 29 0.51 -3.57 -6.43
N ILE A 30 1.65 -4.15 -6.78
CA ILE A 30 1.76 -5.56 -7.16
C ILE A 30 2.55 -6.27 -6.07
N VAL A 31 1.96 -7.27 -5.44
CA VAL A 31 2.54 -7.90 -4.26
C VAL A 31 2.43 -9.42 -4.33
N THR A 32 3.45 -10.08 -3.80
CA THR A 32 3.46 -11.50 -3.47
C THR A 32 3.58 -11.65 -1.96
N ALA A 33 2.62 -12.33 -1.36
CA ALA A 33 2.64 -12.70 0.05
C ALA A 33 3.26 -14.09 0.16
N GLY A 34 4.36 -14.19 0.89
CA GLY A 34 5.02 -15.47 1.16
C GLY A 34 4.44 -16.15 2.40
N ALA A 35 4.51 -17.49 2.45
CA ALA A 35 4.04 -18.27 3.59
C ALA A 35 4.75 -17.93 4.91
N ASP A 36 5.95 -17.37 4.82
CA ASP A 36 6.76 -16.90 5.96
C ASP A 36 6.37 -15.51 6.49
N GLY A 37 5.34 -14.88 5.91
CA GLY A 37 4.90 -13.53 6.27
C GLY A 37 5.59 -12.42 5.49
N ALA A 38 6.44 -12.73 4.51
CA ALA A 38 7.08 -11.72 3.67
C ALA A 38 6.10 -11.11 2.67
N LEU A 39 6.22 -9.81 2.43
CA LEU A 39 5.62 -9.10 1.31
C LEU A 39 6.73 -8.58 0.40
N THR A 40 6.65 -8.94 -0.88
CA THR A 40 7.59 -8.48 -1.90
C THR A 40 6.82 -8.03 -3.14
N GLY A 41 7.33 -7.04 -3.84
CA GLY A 41 6.66 -6.59 -5.05
C GLY A 41 7.13 -5.24 -5.56
N THR A 42 6.23 -4.56 -6.26
CA THR A 42 6.48 -3.26 -6.86
C THR A 42 5.31 -2.31 -6.66
N TYR A 43 5.63 -1.04 -6.60
CA TYR A 43 4.67 0.07 -6.57
C TYR A 43 4.87 0.93 -7.81
N GLU A 44 3.78 1.28 -8.50
CA GLU A 44 3.77 2.13 -9.67
C GLU A 44 2.83 3.30 -9.43
N SER A 45 3.39 4.50 -9.49
CA SER A 45 2.60 5.73 -9.30
C SER A 45 1.71 6.02 -10.50
N ALA A 46 0.46 6.43 -10.27
CA ALA A 46 -0.46 6.86 -11.31
C ALA A 46 0.01 8.13 -12.04
N ALA A 47 0.83 8.96 -11.39
CA ALA A 47 1.40 10.17 -11.97
C ALA A 47 2.64 9.90 -12.83
N GLY A 48 3.14 8.66 -12.83
CA GLY A 48 4.37 8.27 -13.52
C GLY A 48 4.16 7.73 -14.92
N LYS A 49 5.26 7.65 -15.66
CA LYS A 49 5.34 6.86 -16.89
C LYS A 49 5.39 5.38 -16.54
N ALA A 50 5.08 4.49 -17.48
CA ALA A 50 5.07 3.03 -17.29
C ALA A 50 6.40 2.44 -16.74
N GLU A 51 7.47 3.19 -16.82
CA GLU A 51 8.81 2.83 -16.33
C GLU A 51 9.05 3.22 -14.87
N SER A 52 8.08 3.82 -14.18
CA SER A 52 8.20 4.33 -12.81
C SER A 52 7.81 3.29 -11.77
N ARG A 53 8.46 2.13 -11.81
CA ARG A 53 8.29 1.07 -10.80
C ARG A 53 9.33 1.21 -9.70
N TYR A 54 8.86 1.00 -8.47
CA TYR A 54 9.68 1.05 -7.26
C TYR A 54 9.56 -0.27 -6.50
N VAL A 55 10.67 -0.76 -5.97
CA VAL A 55 10.67 -1.97 -5.15
C VAL A 55 9.95 -1.71 -3.84
N LEU A 56 9.14 -2.65 -3.41
CA LEU A 56 8.54 -2.67 -2.07
C LEU A 56 8.92 -3.94 -1.33
N THR A 57 9.04 -3.82 -0.02
CA THR A 57 9.17 -4.93 0.90
C THR A 57 8.34 -4.66 2.15
N GLY A 58 7.84 -5.72 2.75
CA GLY A 58 7.06 -5.61 3.98
C GLY A 58 6.79 -6.96 4.62
N ARG A 59 5.84 -6.93 5.55
CA ARG A 59 5.42 -8.11 6.30
C ARG A 59 3.91 -8.09 6.48
N TYR A 60 3.30 -9.26 6.62
CA TYR A 60 1.93 -9.42 7.05
C TYR A 60 1.85 -10.49 8.15
N ASP A 61 0.80 -10.45 8.95
CA ASP A 61 0.54 -11.47 9.94
C ASP A 61 0.13 -12.77 9.24
N SER A 62 1.07 -13.72 9.15
CA SER A 62 0.84 -15.01 8.51
C SER A 62 0.02 -15.99 9.37
N ALA A 63 -0.31 -15.63 10.60
CA ALA A 63 -1.14 -16.39 11.52
C ALA A 63 -2.23 -15.50 12.16
N PRO A 64 -3.10 -14.87 11.34
CA PRO A 64 -4.08 -13.91 11.85
C PRO A 64 -5.11 -14.58 12.76
N ALA A 65 -5.77 -13.75 13.58
CA ALA A 65 -6.87 -14.23 14.43
C ALA A 65 -8.00 -14.82 13.57
N THR A 66 -8.68 -15.82 14.14
CA THR A 66 -9.77 -16.55 13.46
C THR A 66 -11.16 -16.06 13.85
N ASP A 67 -11.23 -14.86 14.45
CA ASP A 67 -12.46 -14.22 14.97
C ASP A 67 -13.19 -13.33 13.95
N GLY A 68 -12.72 -13.30 12.69
CA GLY A 68 -13.25 -12.44 11.65
C GLY A 68 -12.55 -11.08 11.54
N SER A 69 -11.52 -10.84 12.34
CA SER A 69 -10.67 -9.65 12.22
C SER A 69 -9.91 -9.62 10.90
N GLY A 70 -9.50 -8.43 10.48
CA GLY A 70 -8.59 -8.26 9.34
C GLY A 70 -7.18 -8.74 9.66
N THR A 71 -6.37 -8.89 8.62
CA THR A 71 -4.96 -9.29 8.71
C THR A 71 -4.06 -8.08 8.69
N ALA A 72 -3.31 -7.86 9.75
CA ALA A 72 -2.37 -6.76 9.87
C ALA A 72 -1.20 -6.92 8.88
N LEU A 73 -0.82 -5.82 8.26
CA LEU A 73 0.28 -5.79 7.30
C LEU A 73 0.90 -4.41 7.18
N GLY A 74 2.07 -4.35 6.58
CA GLY A 74 2.73 -3.10 6.24
C GLY A 74 3.86 -3.31 5.25
N TRP A 75 4.20 -2.25 4.52
CA TRP A 75 5.31 -2.27 3.56
C TRP A 75 5.93 -0.90 3.42
N THR A 76 7.12 -0.88 2.84
CA THR A 76 7.91 0.34 2.62
C THR A 76 8.38 0.41 1.17
N VAL A 77 8.36 1.62 0.63
CA VAL A 77 8.94 1.98 -0.67
C VAL A 77 9.91 3.14 -0.46
N ALA A 78 11.16 2.97 -0.88
CA ALA A 78 12.08 4.10 -1.07
C ALA A 78 11.89 4.62 -2.51
N TRP A 79 11.65 5.91 -2.67
CA TRP A 79 11.31 6.51 -3.96
C TRP A 79 12.55 6.75 -4.83
N LYS A 80 13.27 5.68 -5.08
CA LYS A 80 14.43 5.61 -5.97
C LYS A 80 14.31 4.41 -6.90
N ASN A 81 14.49 4.64 -8.18
CA ASN A 81 14.64 3.61 -9.21
C ASN A 81 15.72 4.03 -10.22
N ASN A 82 15.79 3.37 -11.37
CA ASN A 82 16.81 3.68 -12.39
C ASN A 82 16.58 5.05 -13.07
N TYR A 83 15.41 5.65 -12.93
CA TYR A 83 15.02 6.87 -13.65
C TYR A 83 14.96 8.08 -12.72
N ARG A 84 14.76 7.86 -11.42
CA ARG A 84 14.43 8.92 -10.50
C ARG A 84 14.85 8.59 -9.07
N ASN A 85 15.22 9.63 -8.33
CA ASN A 85 15.42 9.57 -6.88
C ASN A 85 14.76 10.80 -6.23
N ALA A 86 13.68 10.56 -5.51
CA ALA A 86 12.97 11.63 -4.78
C ALA A 86 13.48 11.83 -3.34
N HIS A 87 14.54 11.13 -2.95
CA HIS A 87 15.17 11.23 -1.62
C HIS A 87 14.16 11.08 -0.47
N SER A 88 13.24 10.15 -0.61
CA SER A 88 12.13 9.95 0.33
C SER A 88 11.75 8.48 0.41
N ALA A 89 11.01 8.14 1.45
CA ALA A 89 10.45 6.81 1.65
C ALA A 89 9.04 6.91 2.24
N THR A 90 8.17 6.02 1.82
CA THR A 90 6.82 5.87 2.39
C THR A 90 6.67 4.51 3.02
N THR A 91 6.07 4.48 4.20
CA THR A 91 5.68 3.26 4.90
C THR A 91 4.16 3.25 5.08
N TRP A 92 3.51 2.18 4.61
CA TRP A 92 2.10 1.92 4.83
C TRP A 92 1.93 0.92 5.96
N SER A 93 0.95 1.19 6.81
CA SER A 93 0.51 0.31 7.87
C SER A 93 -1.01 0.17 7.79
N GLY A 94 -1.52 -1.04 7.87
CA GLY A 94 -2.95 -1.25 7.75
C GLY A 94 -3.37 -2.70 7.91
N GLN A 95 -4.51 -3.03 7.31
CA GLN A 95 -5.04 -4.38 7.36
C GLN A 95 -5.73 -4.78 6.05
N TYR A 96 -5.56 -6.03 5.71
CA TYR A 96 -6.30 -6.70 4.66
C TYR A 96 -7.62 -7.23 5.20
N VAL A 97 -8.69 -6.94 4.47
CA VAL A 97 -10.04 -7.47 4.73
C VAL A 97 -10.46 -8.26 3.50
N GLY A 98 -10.64 -9.57 3.68
CA GLY A 98 -11.03 -10.48 2.60
C GLY A 98 -12.51 -10.43 2.28
N GLY A 99 -12.93 -11.30 1.37
CA GLY A 99 -14.32 -11.45 0.94
C GLY A 99 -14.53 -10.98 -0.49
N ALA A 100 -15.80 -10.85 -0.88
CA ALA A 100 -16.18 -10.48 -2.26
C ALA A 100 -15.69 -9.08 -2.66
N GLU A 101 -15.59 -8.17 -1.68
CA GLU A 101 -15.06 -6.82 -1.86
C GLU A 101 -13.76 -6.66 -1.04
N ALA A 102 -12.79 -7.52 -1.34
CA ALA A 102 -11.49 -7.49 -0.64
C ALA A 102 -10.83 -6.11 -0.78
N ARG A 103 -10.27 -5.62 0.32
CA ARG A 103 -9.58 -4.33 0.38
C ARG A 103 -8.44 -4.36 1.37
N ILE A 104 -7.49 -3.44 1.17
CA ILE A 104 -6.44 -3.13 2.14
C ILE A 104 -6.63 -1.67 2.55
N ASN A 105 -6.96 -1.44 3.81
CA ASN A 105 -7.09 -0.11 4.39
C ASN A 105 -5.80 0.26 5.09
N THR A 106 -5.18 1.37 4.70
CA THR A 106 -3.88 1.79 5.20
C THR A 106 -3.85 3.24 5.61
N GLN A 107 -2.91 3.53 6.49
CA GLN A 107 -2.36 4.87 6.70
C GLN A 107 -0.89 4.84 6.32
N TRP A 108 -0.37 5.96 5.79
CA TRP A 108 1.01 6.04 5.37
C TRP A 108 1.73 7.22 6.00
N LEU A 109 3.03 7.04 6.17
CA LEU A 109 3.97 8.08 6.55
C LEU A 109 4.99 8.23 5.42
N LEU A 110 5.11 9.43 4.88
CA LEU A 110 6.12 9.80 3.89
C LEU A 110 7.15 10.69 4.55
N THR A 111 8.39 10.24 4.59
CA THR A 111 9.50 11.05 5.10
C THR A 111 10.44 11.41 3.96
N MET A 112 10.71 12.70 3.82
CA MET A 112 11.74 13.23 2.92
C MET A 112 13.05 13.42 3.66
N GLY A 113 14.17 13.12 3.00
CA GLY A 113 15.49 13.51 3.50
C GLY A 113 15.54 15.02 3.71
N ALA A 114 15.91 15.46 4.89
CA ALA A 114 15.96 16.88 5.26
C ALA A 114 17.21 17.19 6.08
N THR A 115 17.60 18.46 6.12
CA THR A 115 18.61 18.95 7.06
C THR A 115 18.08 18.86 8.48
N GLU A 116 18.95 18.84 9.47
CA GLU A 116 18.57 18.81 10.89
C GLU A 116 17.61 19.96 11.25
N ALA A 117 17.85 21.16 10.72
CA ALA A 117 16.98 22.31 10.95
C ALA A 117 15.57 22.16 10.40
N ASN A 118 15.37 21.38 9.33
CA ASN A 118 14.09 21.15 8.65
C ASN A 118 13.48 19.78 8.98
N GLY A 119 14.09 18.98 9.82
CA GLY A 119 13.65 17.65 10.17
C GLY A 119 12.21 17.59 10.73
N TRP A 120 11.79 18.62 11.43
CA TRP A 120 10.46 18.75 12.01
C TRP A 120 9.32 18.78 10.95
N ALA A 121 9.61 19.19 9.72
CA ALA A 121 8.65 19.26 8.61
C ALA A 121 8.86 18.14 7.58
N SER A 122 9.69 17.13 7.88
CA SER A 122 10.10 16.12 6.90
C SER A 122 9.10 15.01 6.67
N THR A 123 8.07 14.86 7.51
CA THR A 123 7.14 13.73 7.45
C THR A 123 5.71 14.18 7.23
N LEU A 124 5.07 13.59 6.21
CA LEU A 124 3.65 13.74 5.91
C LEU A 124 2.90 12.45 6.26
N VAL A 125 1.65 12.58 6.64
CA VAL A 125 0.74 11.47 6.94
C VAL A 125 -0.49 11.52 6.05
N GLY A 126 -0.94 10.36 5.60
CA GLY A 126 -2.16 10.24 4.83
C GLY A 126 -2.72 8.82 4.89
N HIS A 127 -3.69 8.54 4.03
CA HIS A 127 -4.32 7.23 3.97
C HIS A 127 -4.54 6.79 2.53
N ASP A 128 -4.53 5.47 2.32
CA ASP A 128 -4.88 4.81 1.07
C ASP A 128 -5.82 3.64 1.34
N THR A 129 -6.79 3.46 0.46
CA THR A 129 -7.57 2.24 0.36
C THR A 129 -7.26 1.56 -0.96
N PHE A 130 -6.81 0.32 -0.89
CA PHE A 130 -6.51 -0.49 -2.07
C PHE A 130 -7.62 -1.50 -2.32
N THR A 131 -7.99 -1.64 -3.60
CA THR A 131 -8.97 -2.62 -4.07
C THR A 131 -8.41 -3.39 -5.26
N LYS A 132 -9.03 -4.53 -5.58
CA LYS A 132 -8.63 -5.36 -6.73
C LYS A 132 -9.12 -4.81 -8.07
N VAL A 133 -10.04 -3.85 -8.05
CA VAL A 133 -10.61 -3.24 -9.26
C VAL A 133 -10.06 -1.85 -9.45
N LYS A 134 -9.51 -1.59 -10.64
CA LYS A 134 -8.99 -0.26 -10.99
C LYS A 134 -10.13 0.77 -10.96
N PRO A 135 -9.99 1.89 -10.22
CA PRO A 135 -11.01 2.92 -10.20
C PRO A 135 -11.18 3.59 -11.56
N SER A 136 -12.39 4.07 -11.85
CA SER A 136 -12.68 4.85 -13.05
C SER A 136 -11.98 6.22 -13.01
N ALA A 137 -11.80 6.85 -14.18
CA ALA A 137 -11.25 8.21 -14.27
C ALA A 137 -12.07 9.22 -13.44
N ALA A 138 -13.40 9.09 -13.42
CA ALA A 138 -14.27 9.95 -12.62
C ALA A 138 -14.05 9.75 -11.11
N SER A 139 -13.88 8.50 -10.66
CA SER A 139 -13.58 8.20 -9.26
C SER A 139 -12.23 8.72 -8.84
N ILE A 140 -11.21 8.63 -9.71
CA ILE A 140 -9.88 9.18 -9.47
C ILE A 140 -9.94 10.70 -9.33
N ASP A 141 -10.65 11.40 -10.23
CA ASP A 141 -10.80 12.85 -10.16
C ASP A 141 -11.52 13.30 -8.88
N ALA A 142 -12.56 12.57 -8.47
CA ALA A 142 -13.25 12.82 -7.21
C ALA A 142 -12.34 12.65 -6.01
N ALA A 143 -11.51 11.61 -6.00
CA ALA A 143 -10.54 11.35 -4.93
C ALA A 143 -9.47 12.44 -4.85
N LYS A 144 -8.95 12.91 -5.99
CA LYS A 144 -7.99 14.03 -6.05
C LYS A 144 -8.54 15.32 -5.46
N LYS A 145 -9.83 15.58 -5.64
CA LYS A 145 -10.51 16.77 -5.10
C LYS A 145 -10.83 16.66 -3.61
N ALA A 146 -10.81 15.48 -3.03
CA ALA A 146 -11.27 15.22 -1.66
C ALA A 146 -10.26 15.64 -0.56
N GLY A 147 -9.03 16.00 -0.88
CA GLY A 147 -8.10 16.57 0.10
C GLY A 147 -6.66 16.05 0.07
N VAL A 148 -5.79 16.77 0.75
CA VAL A 148 -4.33 16.61 0.73
C VAL A 148 -3.82 15.31 1.41
N ASN A 149 -4.60 14.73 2.32
CA ASN A 149 -4.21 13.52 3.04
C ASN A 149 -4.78 12.24 2.42
N ASN A 150 -5.41 12.39 1.25
CA ASN A 150 -5.98 11.31 0.48
C ASN A 150 -5.18 11.19 -0.81
N GLY A 151 -4.44 10.10 -0.97
CA GLY A 151 -3.84 9.87 -2.25
C GLY A 151 -2.43 9.35 -2.30
N ASN A 152 -1.89 9.44 -3.50
CA ASN A 152 -0.56 8.93 -3.79
C ASN A 152 0.50 9.71 -3.02
N PRO A 153 1.27 9.06 -2.14
CA PRO A 153 2.33 9.73 -1.39
C PRO A 153 3.38 10.41 -2.29
N LEU A 154 3.58 9.90 -3.50
CA LEU A 154 4.55 10.46 -4.44
C LEU A 154 4.12 11.83 -4.96
N ASP A 155 2.83 12.08 -5.10
CA ASP A 155 2.31 13.37 -5.56
C ASP A 155 2.53 14.48 -4.51
N ALA A 156 2.60 14.12 -3.24
CA ALA A 156 2.90 15.05 -2.15
C ALA A 156 4.37 15.54 -2.17
N VAL A 157 5.27 14.84 -2.84
CA VAL A 157 6.71 15.17 -2.93
C VAL A 157 7.03 16.06 -4.14
N GLN A 158 6.09 16.20 -5.05
CA GLN A 158 6.30 16.93 -6.32
C GLN A 158 5.83 18.39 -6.28
N GLN A 159 5.36 18.88 -5.15
CA GLN A 159 4.92 20.27 -4.97
C GLN A 159 6.06 21.17 -4.51
#